data_e25ac0102bb81d705f9d41760122c4ba
#
_entry.id   e25ac0102bb81d705f9d41760122c4ba
#
_cell.length_a   1.000
_cell.length_b   1.000
_cell.length_c   1.000
_cell.angle_alpha   90.00
_cell.angle_beta   90.00
_cell.angle_gamma   90.00
#
_symmetry.space_group_name_H-M   'P 1'
#
loop_
_entity.id
_entity.type
_entity.pdbx_description
1 polymer ?
#
loop_
_entity_poly.entity_id
_entity_poly.type
_entity_poly.pdbx_seq_one_letter_code
_entity_poly.pdbx_strand_id
1 'polypeptide(L)'
;RLVYWSHWITPAFESRRFDTRFFALTVPPDQEASVDRGELTHHAWLAEADICSHLASGEMKMAPPTRATLQDLWSSHRRHGGLAAMLEAERTRIVPPILPKRAEVGATEVEIVLPWDEQYLQIPSDGCRTLASYPDHLLAMPSRMRFPRLR
;
A
#
# COMPACT_ATOMS: atom_id res chain seq x y z
N ARG A 1 19.73 -1.33 6.07
CA ARG A 1 18.93 -2.17 6.95
C ARG A 1 17.51 -2.30 6.38
N LEU A 2 16.98 -3.52 6.28
CA LEU A 2 15.66 -3.82 5.71
C LEU A 2 14.60 -3.88 6.84
N VAL A 3 13.49 -3.16 6.66
CA VAL A 3 12.32 -3.19 7.56
C VAL A 3 11.13 -3.76 6.81
N TYR A 4 10.50 -4.81 7.35
CA TYR A 4 9.25 -5.35 6.79
C TYR A 4 8.13 -4.36 7.04
N TRP A 5 7.54 -3.80 5.96
CA TRP A 5 6.69 -2.61 6.06
C TRP A 5 5.20 -2.91 5.98
N SER A 6 4.77 -3.62 4.96
CA SER A 6 3.36 -3.99 4.80
C SER A 6 3.20 -5.29 4.00
N HIS A 7 2.04 -5.94 4.14
CA HIS A 7 1.73 -7.21 3.51
C HIS A 7 0.32 -7.15 2.90
N TRP A 8 0.23 -7.28 1.59
CA TRP A 8 -1.01 -7.20 0.85
C TRP A 8 -1.27 -8.48 0.07
N ILE A 9 -2.51 -8.98 0.17
CA ILE A 9 -2.98 -10.14 -0.58
C ILE A 9 -4.02 -9.65 -1.59
N THR A 10 -3.84 -9.98 -2.86
CA THR A 10 -4.82 -9.63 -3.90
C THR A 10 -6.17 -10.30 -3.59
N PRO A 11 -7.27 -9.54 -3.67
CA PRO A 11 -8.62 -10.06 -3.44
C PRO A 11 -8.99 -11.24 -4.35
N ALA A 12 -9.92 -12.08 -3.90
CA ALA A 12 -10.34 -13.29 -4.61
C ALA A 12 -11.06 -13.02 -5.95
N PHE A 13 -11.62 -11.82 -6.14
CA PHE A 13 -12.29 -11.44 -7.39
C PHE A 13 -11.34 -11.13 -8.55
N GLU A 14 -10.04 -10.97 -8.28
CA GLU A 14 -9.04 -10.72 -9.30
C GLU A 14 -8.57 -12.02 -9.95
N SER A 15 -8.49 -12.04 -11.28
CA SER A 15 -8.03 -13.19 -12.05
C SER A 15 -6.57 -13.54 -11.83
N ARG A 16 -5.74 -12.52 -11.53
CA ARG A 16 -4.32 -12.68 -11.21
C ARG A 16 -4.06 -12.19 -9.79
N ARG A 17 -3.60 -13.11 -8.95
CA ARG A 17 -3.44 -12.84 -7.51
C ARG A 17 -1.99 -12.90 -7.10
N PHE A 18 -1.63 -11.98 -6.18
CA PHE A 18 -0.31 -11.87 -5.59
C PHE A 18 -0.40 -11.85 -4.07
N ASP A 19 0.61 -12.37 -3.43
CA ASP A 19 0.91 -12.22 -2.01
C ASP A 19 2.15 -11.33 -1.92
N THR A 20 1.96 -10.03 -1.71
CA THR A 20 3.00 -9.02 -1.86
C THR A 20 3.45 -8.48 -0.52
N ARG A 21 4.75 -8.61 -0.25
CA ARG A 21 5.40 -8.04 0.93
C ARG A 21 6.21 -6.81 0.53
N PHE A 22 5.96 -5.71 1.22
CA PHE A 22 6.68 -4.45 1.04
C PHE A 22 7.72 -4.28 2.13
N PHE A 23 8.88 -3.75 1.74
CA PHE A 23 10.00 -3.50 2.63
C PHE A 23 10.49 -2.07 2.45
N ALA A 24 10.94 -1.45 3.55
CA ALA A 24 11.59 -0.14 3.54
C ALA A 24 13.07 -0.28 3.91
N LEU A 25 13.92 0.46 3.22
CA LEU A 25 15.37 0.51 3.48
C LEU A 25 15.96 1.84 3.04
N THR A 26 17.13 2.17 3.58
CA THR A 26 17.97 3.22 3.03
C THR A 26 18.88 2.64 1.97
N VAL A 27 18.93 3.27 0.81
CA VAL A 27 19.90 2.93 -0.23
C VAL A 27 21.22 3.60 0.10
N PRO A 28 22.36 2.89 0.06
CA PRO A 28 23.68 3.50 0.19
C PRO A 28 23.93 4.58 -0.89
N PRO A 29 24.66 5.64 -0.56
CA PRO A 29 24.82 6.79 -1.47
C PRO A 29 25.62 6.48 -2.73
N ASP A 30 26.35 5.36 -2.76
CA ASP A 30 27.16 4.89 -3.88
C ASP A 30 26.41 3.89 -4.78
N GLN A 31 25.14 3.60 -4.48
CA GLN A 31 24.31 2.71 -5.32
C GLN A 31 23.51 3.49 -6.35
N GLU A 32 23.64 3.07 -7.60
CA GLU A 32 22.81 3.55 -8.70
C GLU A 32 21.68 2.56 -9.01
N ALA A 33 20.48 3.11 -9.23
CA ALA A 33 19.37 2.30 -9.69
C ALA A 33 19.51 1.98 -11.18
N SER A 34 19.20 0.76 -11.57
CA SER A 34 19.14 0.35 -12.97
C SER A 34 17.91 -0.53 -13.22
N VAL A 35 17.45 -0.54 -14.47
CA VAL A 35 16.35 -1.41 -14.90
C VAL A 35 16.90 -2.64 -15.58
N ASP A 36 16.23 -3.78 -15.39
CA ASP A 36 16.58 -5.06 -16.00
C ASP A 36 16.22 -5.16 -17.49
N ARG A 37 15.42 -4.16 -17.99
CA ARG A 37 14.87 -4.07 -19.35
C ARG A 37 13.99 -5.27 -19.76
N GLY A 38 13.62 -6.09 -18.81
CA GLY A 38 12.64 -7.18 -18.97
C GLY A 38 11.28 -6.79 -18.43
N GLU A 39 11.15 -6.83 -17.12
CA GLU A 39 9.93 -6.45 -16.42
C GLU A 39 9.83 -4.94 -16.16
N LEU A 40 10.98 -4.30 -15.85
CA LEU A 40 11.08 -2.87 -15.58
C LEU A 40 11.62 -2.10 -16.79
N THR A 41 10.88 -1.09 -17.21
CA THR A 41 11.24 -0.24 -18.37
C THR A 41 11.88 1.09 -17.97
N HIS A 42 11.52 1.63 -16.82
CA HIS A 42 11.99 2.94 -16.33
C HIS A 42 12.23 2.90 -14.82
N HIS A 43 13.10 3.77 -14.35
CA HIS A 43 13.28 4.07 -12.93
C HIS A 43 13.38 5.58 -12.73
N ALA A 44 13.02 6.06 -11.55
CA ALA A 44 13.17 7.45 -11.14
C ALA A 44 13.31 7.56 -9.63
N TRP A 45 14.09 8.55 -9.17
CA TRP A 45 14.13 9.00 -7.79
C TRP A 45 13.15 10.16 -7.65
N LEU A 46 12.12 9.98 -6.83
CA LEU A 46 11.03 10.94 -6.69
C LEU A 46 10.83 11.29 -5.21
N ALA A 47 10.62 12.56 -4.91
CA ALA A 47 10.15 12.99 -3.61
C ALA A 47 8.64 12.72 -3.46
N GLU A 48 8.13 12.76 -2.22
CA GLU A 48 6.68 12.61 -1.93
C GLU A 48 5.83 13.59 -2.76
N ALA A 49 6.26 14.86 -2.83
CA ALA A 49 5.54 15.90 -3.56
C ALA A 49 5.43 15.61 -5.06
N ASP A 50 6.50 15.06 -5.67
CA ASP A 50 6.52 14.71 -7.10
C ASP A 50 5.56 13.55 -7.37
N ILE A 51 5.59 12.52 -6.53
CA ILE A 51 4.67 11.37 -6.65
C ILE A 51 3.21 11.85 -6.51
N CYS A 52 2.91 12.70 -5.54
CA CYS A 52 1.56 13.25 -5.36
C CYS A 52 1.11 14.07 -6.57
N SER A 53 2.00 14.89 -7.16
CA SER A 53 1.72 15.67 -8.35
C SER A 53 1.43 14.80 -9.57
N HIS A 54 2.28 13.81 -9.84
CA HIS A 54 2.10 12.89 -10.97
C HIS A 54 0.84 12.02 -10.83
N LEU A 55 0.48 11.63 -9.61
CA LEU A 55 -0.78 10.92 -9.36
C LEU A 55 -2.00 11.83 -9.60
N ALA A 56 -1.93 13.10 -9.19
CA ALA A 56 -3.02 14.06 -9.37
C ALA A 56 -3.22 14.45 -10.85
N SER A 57 -2.14 14.58 -11.62
CA SER A 57 -2.19 14.86 -13.05
C SER A 57 -2.59 13.64 -13.91
N GLY A 58 -2.54 12.43 -13.35
CA GLY A 58 -2.79 11.19 -14.08
C GLY A 58 -1.60 10.68 -14.90
N GLU A 59 -0.45 11.36 -14.84
CA GLU A 59 0.79 10.91 -15.47
C GLU A 59 1.32 9.61 -14.87
N MET A 60 1.09 9.40 -13.56
CA MET A 60 1.45 8.18 -12.87
C MET A 60 0.19 7.41 -12.44
N LYS A 61 0.22 6.10 -12.69
CA LYS A 61 -0.78 5.17 -12.16
C LYS A 61 -0.11 4.27 -11.11
N MET A 62 -0.78 4.09 -10.00
CA MET A 62 -0.24 3.29 -8.90
C MET A 62 -1.31 2.36 -8.35
N ALA A 63 -0.93 1.10 -8.15
CA ALA A 63 -1.82 0.11 -7.53
C ALA A 63 -2.20 0.53 -6.09
N PRO A 64 -3.44 0.24 -5.65
CA PRO A 64 -3.91 0.61 -4.32
C PRO A 64 -2.98 0.20 -3.18
N PRO A 65 -2.43 -1.04 -3.14
CA PRO A 65 -1.49 -1.46 -2.11
C PRO A 65 -0.22 -0.60 -2.05
N THR A 66 0.35 -0.27 -3.20
CA THR A 66 1.55 0.56 -3.29
C THR A 66 1.28 1.98 -2.78
N ARG A 67 0.16 2.57 -3.20
CA ARG A 67 -0.25 3.90 -2.75
C ARG A 67 -0.47 3.96 -1.24
N ALA A 68 -1.19 3.00 -0.68
CA ALA A 68 -1.45 2.92 0.75
C ALA A 68 -0.14 2.71 1.54
N THR A 69 0.75 1.85 1.05
CA THR A 69 2.06 1.60 1.67
C THR A 69 2.93 2.86 1.69
N LEU A 70 2.97 3.64 0.60
CA LEU A 70 3.70 4.90 0.57
C LEU A 70 3.10 5.96 1.50
N GLN A 71 1.78 6.08 1.55
CA GLN A 71 1.11 7.02 2.46
C GLN A 71 1.42 6.72 3.93
N ASP A 72 1.42 5.45 4.31
CA ASP A 72 1.80 5.02 5.65
C ASP A 72 3.29 5.30 5.93
N LEU A 73 4.18 5.01 4.99
CA LEU A 73 5.61 5.29 5.10
C LEU A 73 5.87 6.80 5.28
N TRP A 74 5.24 7.65 4.50
CA TRP A 74 5.37 9.11 4.64
C TRP A 74 4.82 9.61 5.97
N SER A 75 3.70 9.06 6.41
CA SER A 75 3.12 9.41 7.72
C SER A 75 4.05 9.02 8.87
N SER A 76 4.65 7.85 8.81
CA SER A 76 5.64 7.41 9.78
C SER A 76 6.91 8.27 9.73
N HIS A 77 7.40 8.59 8.53
CA HIS A 77 8.56 9.47 8.35
C HIS A 77 8.34 10.84 9.02
N ARG A 78 7.16 11.45 8.84
CA ARG A 78 6.82 12.72 9.49
C ARG A 78 6.76 12.61 11.01
N ARG A 79 6.20 11.50 11.55
CA ARG A 79 6.13 11.27 13.01
C ARG A 79 7.51 11.14 13.66
N HIS A 80 8.45 10.51 12.99
CA HIS A 80 9.77 10.22 13.54
C HIS A 80 10.84 11.24 13.19
N GLY A 81 10.52 12.26 12.37
CA GLY A 81 11.41 13.35 12.06
C GLY A 81 12.64 12.99 11.21
N GLY A 82 12.62 11.81 10.55
CA GLY A 82 13.70 11.41 9.66
C GLY A 82 13.74 9.92 9.38
N LEU A 83 14.35 9.56 8.25
CA LEU A 83 14.34 8.18 7.73
C LEU A 83 15.03 7.19 8.68
N ALA A 84 16.18 7.53 9.22
CA ALA A 84 16.92 6.63 10.12
C ALA A 84 16.16 6.36 11.42
N ALA A 85 15.60 7.40 12.04
CA ALA A 85 14.79 7.27 13.25
C ALA A 85 13.51 6.46 12.98
N MET A 86 12.86 6.70 11.85
CA MET A 86 11.69 5.93 11.41
C MET A 86 12.03 4.43 11.27
N LEU A 87 13.07 4.08 10.51
CA LEU A 87 13.44 2.68 10.27
C LEU A 87 13.85 1.95 11.56
N GLU A 88 14.44 2.65 12.51
CA GLU A 88 14.75 2.05 13.82
C GLU A 88 13.49 1.83 14.67
N ALA A 89 12.61 2.83 14.73
CA ALA A 89 11.36 2.74 15.49
C ALA A 89 10.41 1.65 14.94
N GLU A 90 10.33 1.55 13.61
CA GLU A 90 9.44 0.60 12.93
C GLU A 90 10.04 -0.81 12.75
N ARG A 91 11.22 -1.05 13.29
CA ARG A 91 11.92 -2.34 13.13
C ARG A 91 11.17 -3.56 13.64
N THR A 92 10.37 -3.37 14.66
CA THR A 92 9.56 -4.41 15.30
C THR A 92 8.08 -4.25 15.04
N ARG A 93 7.70 -3.46 13.99
CA ARG A 93 6.29 -3.24 13.69
C ARG A 93 5.57 -4.55 13.36
N ILE A 94 4.35 -4.66 13.82
CA ILE A 94 3.48 -5.78 13.49
C ILE A 94 2.90 -5.56 12.10
N VAL A 95 3.11 -6.51 11.20
CA VAL A 95 2.68 -6.43 9.79
C VAL A 95 1.70 -7.57 9.49
N PRO A 96 0.41 -7.41 9.79
CA PRO A 96 -0.58 -8.40 9.44
C PRO A 96 -0.87 -8.40 7.93
N PRO A 97 -1.29 -9.54 7.36
CA PRO A 97 -1.73 -9.59 5.98
C PRO A 97 -3.03 -8.81 5.78
N ILE A 98 -3.06 -7.92 4.79
CA ILE A 98 -4.21 -7.13 4.39
C ILE A 98 -4.85 -7.81 3.17
N LEU A 99 -6.05 -8.34 3.32
CA LEU A 99 -6.85 -8.90 2.23
C LEU A 99 -8.06 -7.99 2.02
N PRO A 100 -8.05 -7.08 1.04
CA PRO A 100 -9.17 -6.22 0.74
C PRO A 100 -10.37 -6.98 0.21
N LYS A 101 -11.56 -6.40 0.38
CA LYS A 101 -12.78 -6.81 -0.30
C LYS A 101 -13.25 -5.72 -1.25
N ARG A 102 -14.06 -6.10 -2.23
CA ARG A 102 -14.66 -5.16 -3.17
C ARG A 102 -16.12 -4.97 -2.81
N ALA A 103 -16.51 -3.72 -2.65
CA ALA A 103 -17.90 -3.30 -2.60
C ALA A 103 -18.30 -2.65 -3.93
N GLU A 104 -19.49 -2.96 -4.41
CA GLU A 104 -20.04 -2.32 -5.60
C GLU A 104 -20.61 -0.94 -5.23
N VAL A 105 -20.11 0.10 -5.87
CA VAL A 105 -20.57 1.48 -5.67
C VAL A 105 -20.98 2.07 -7.02
N GLY A 106 -22.23 1.80 -7.40
CA GLY A 106 -22.76 2.27 -8.69
C GLY A 106 -22.13 1.58 -9.91
N ALA A 107 -22.36 2.16 -11.08
CA ALA A 107 -21.95 1.57 -12.36
C ALA A 107 -20.49 1.87 -12.75
N THR A 108 -19.93 2.97 -12.25
CA THR A 108 -18.67 3.55 -12.73
C THR A 108 -17.52 3.48 -11.73
N GLU A 109 -17.79 3.12 -10.48
CA GLU A 109 -16.81 3.09 -9.40
C GLU A 109 -16.74 1.73 -8.73
N VAL A 110 -15.58 1.44 -8.19
CA VAL A 110 -15.31 0.29 -7.31
C VAL A 110 -14.76 0.83 -6.00
N GLU A 111 -15.31 0.34 -4.90
CA GLU A 111 -14.80 0.62 -3.57
C GLU A 111 -14.04 -0.59 -3.04
N ILE A 112 -12.80 -0.37 -2.64
CA ILE A 112 -11.99 -1.35 -1.94
C ILE A 112 -12.13 -1.11 -0.45
N VAL A 113 -12.57 -2.14 0.26
CA VAL A 113 -12.84 -2.11 1.69
C VAL A 113 -11.78 -2.94 2.42
N LEU A 114 -11.17 -2.34 3.42
CA LEU A 114 -10.05 -2.92 4.16
C LEU A 114 -10.53 -3.65 5.42
N PRO A 115 -9.74 -4.60 5.95
CA PRO A 115 -10.17 -5.49 7.04
C PRO A 115 -10.57 -4.81 8.36
N TRP A 116 -10.22 -3.56 8.57
CA TRP A 116 -10.61 -2.76 9.75
C TRP A 116 -11.85 -1.88 9.54
N ASP A 117 -12.54 -2.03 8.41
CA ASP A 117 -13.82 -1.38 8.18
C ASP A 117 -14.94 -2.15 8.88
N GLU A 118 -15.88 -1.41 9.51
CA GLU A 118 -17.02 -1.98 10.26
C GLU A 118 -17.89 -2.92 9.39
N GLN A 119 -17.98 -2.67 8.10
CA GLN A 119 -18.78 -3.46 7.16
C GLN A 119 -17.98 -4.56 6.45
N TYR A 120 -16.68 -4.68 6.71
CA TYR A 120 -15.84 -5.64 6.00
C TYR A 120 -16.37 -7.08 6.07
N LEU A 121 -16.86 -7.53 7.23
CA LEU A 121 -17.41 -8.87 7.41
C LEU A 121 -18.72 -9.10 6.67
N GLN A 122 -19.47 -8.03 6.40
CA GLN A 122 -20.78 -8.09 5.72
C GLN A 122 -20.63 -8.18 4.19
N ILE A 123 -19.47 -7.83 3.63
CA ILE A 123 -19.22 -7.87 2.19
C ILE A 123 -18.91 -9.32 1.80
N PRO A 124 -19.70 -9.94 0.89
CA PRO A 124 -19.44 -11.28 0.39
C PRO A 124 -18.07 -11.38 -0.27
N SER A 125 -17.31 -12.44 0.03
CA SER A 125 -16.02 -12.69 -0.59
C SER A 125 -15.56 -14.10 -0.28
N ASP A 126 -14.82 -14.72 -1.20
CA ASP A 126 -14.23 -16.06 -1.05
C ASP A 126 -13.01 -16.09 -0.11
N GLY A 127 -12.79 -15.06 0.66
CA GLY A 127 -11.72 -15.00 1.64
C GLY A 127 -11.96 -13.92 2.65
N CYS A 128 -11.66 -14.21 3.88
CA CYS A 128 -11.72 -13.26 4.98
C CYS A 128 -10.48 -13.43 5.85
N ARG A 129 -9.77 -12.34 6.09
CA ARG A 129 -8.70 -12.30 7.07
C ARG A 129 -8.91 -11.08 7.95
N THR A 130 -9.33 -11.34 9.18
CA THR A 130 -9.48 -10.33 10.20
C THR A 130 -8.63 -10.69 11.40
N LEU A 131 -8.23 -9.69 12.14
CA LEU A 131 -7.60 -9.80 13.45
C LEU A 131 -8.59 -9.35 14.51
N ALA A 132 -8.41 -9.79 15.75
CA ALA A 132 -9.18 -9.29 16.89
C ALA A 132 -8.93 -7.78 17.11
N SER A 133 -7.72 -7.30 16.78
CA SER A 133 -7.37 -5.88 16.75
C SER A 133 -6.31 -5.63 15.69
N TYR A 134 -6.33 -4.44 15.10
CA TYR A 134 -5.32 -3.98 14.14
C TYR A 134 -4.37 -2.99 14.80
N PRO A 135 -3.07 -2.99 14.40
CA PRO A 135 -2.12 -2.00 14.88
C PRO A 135 -2.55 -0.57 14.54
N ASP A 136 -2.21 0.39 15.40
CA ASP A 136 -2.62 1.80 15.27
C ASP A 136 -2.27 2.43 13.92
N HIS A 137 -1.13 2.05 13.34
CA HIS A 137 -0.71 2.57 12.03
C HIS A 137 -1.66 2.15 10.90
N LEU A 138 -2.32 0.98 10.99
CA LEU A 138 -3.35 0.56 10.03
C LEU A 138 -4.68 1.25 10.31
N LEU A 139 -5.07 1.37 11.59
CA LEU A 139 -6.29 2.08 11.97
C LEU A 139 -6.25 3.57 11.60
N ALA A 140 -5.07 4.16 11.48
CA ALA A 140 -4.88 5.53 11.01
C ALA A 140 -5.05 5.68 9.48
N MET A 141 -5.09 4.57 8.74
CA MET A 141 -5.34 4.58 7.29
C MET A 141 -6.83 4.58 7.00
N PRO A 142 -7.28 5.19 5.87
CA PRO A 142 -8.66 5.05 5.43
C PRO A 142 -9.05 3.57 5.30
N SER A 143 -10.20 3.20 5.84
CA SER A 143 -10.72 1.83 5.73
C SER A 143 -11.34 1.54 4.35
N ARG A 144 -11.51 2.59 3.52
CA ARG A 144 -12.09 2.50 2.17
C ARG A 144 -11.31 3.34 1.18
N MET A 145 -11.22 2.82 -0.05
CA MET A 145 -10.59 3.51 -1.18
C MET A 145 -11.47 3.35 -2.42
N ARG A 146 -11.77 4.46 -3.11
CA ARG A 146 -12.57 4.47 -4.33
C ARG A 146 -11.69 4.61 -5.56
N PHE A 147 -12.03 3.87 -6.58
CA PHE A 147 -11.34 3.87 -7.87
C PHE A 147 -12.36 3.86 -9.01
N PRO A 148 -12.06 4.53 -10.13
CA PRO A 148 -12.83 4.35 -11.35
C PRO A 148 -12.80 2.87 -11.77
N ARG A 149 -13.94 2.35 -12.23
CA ARG A 149 -14.00 1.02 -12.82
C ARG A 149 -13.17 1.02 -14.11
N LEU A 150 -12.10 0.25 -14.13
CA LEU A 150 -11.35 0.04 -15.37
C LEU A 150 -12.25 -0.72 -16.35
N ARG A 151 -12.37 -0.19 -17.57
CA ARG A 151 -13.11 -0.82 -18.67
C ARG A 151 -12.32 -1.98 -19.25
#